data_2f9c8a9c0b1796298d4adeea966cb08c
#
_entry.id   2f9c8a9c0b1796298d4adeea966cb08c
#
_cell.length_a   1.000
_cell.length_b   1.000
_cell.length_c   1.000
_cell.angle_alpha   90.00
_cell.angle_beta   90.00
_cell.angle_gamma   90.00
#
_symmetry.space_group_name_H-M   'P 1'
#
loop_
_entity.id
_entity.type
_entity.pdbx_description
1 polymer ?
#
loop_
_entity_poly.entity_id
_entity_poly.type
_entity_poly.pdbx_seq_one_letter_code
_entity_poly.pdbx_strand_id
1 'polypeptide(L)'
;MKRIICPFLCILMLITTISFAACGKKDGETPPSLKFGLGVYTNVTKASDADGDTNGQGKVAITAAAVTVGADGKIASCVLDVADITVTYTSEGKAVANDSFKTKGEQGDAYGMKAYGGAAKEWYEQRDAFASLVKGKTLEEVKALVADANKGTDEVINAGCTIMVKEFVLAIEKAYANAADSSANAANTLKLGTHTEQSCKDAVDDKNGQNQTETTFFAAAVDADGKIVAATSECVQVKFTFDNTGKSTYDMTKKLQGKREAGDSYGMKKYGGAAKEWYEQADAFNAACIGKTASEISGLMGADSYGNADIKDAGCTILVNGFVKAAAKIG
;
A
#
# COMPACT_ATOMS: atom_id res chain seq x y z
N MET A 1 76.62 -4.30 50.14
CA MET A 1 76.12 -3.26 49.23
C MET A 1 76.21 -3.77 47.80
N LYS A 2 75.12 -4.31 47.24
CA LYS A 2 75.09 -4.73 45.87
C LYS A 2 73.88 -4.04 45.25
N ARG A 3 74.11 -3.15 44.29
CA ARG A 3 73.09 -2.43 43.49
C ARG A 3 72.57 -3.39 42.44
N ILE A 4 71.23 -3.61 42.43
CA ILE A 4 70.54 -4.34 41.40
C ILE A 4 70.02 -3.27 40.42
N ILE A 5 70.48 -3.34 39.18
CA ILE A 5 70.00 -2.53 38.02
C ILE A 5 68.89 -3.28 37.40
N CYS A 6 67.68 -2.64 37.34
CA CYS A 6 66.52 -3.14 36.65
C CYS A 6 66.53 -2.56 35.23
N PRO A 7 66.42 -3.35 34.15
CA PRO A 7 66.29 -2.81 32.83
C PRO A 7 64.81 -2.49 32.53
N PHE A 8 64.56 -1.23 32.23
CA PHE A 8 63.30 -0.72 31.69
C PHE A 8 63.09 -1.25 30.26
N LEU A 9 62.08 -2.12 30.05
CA LEU A 9 61.65 -2.59 28.74
C LEU A 9 60.67 -1.59 28.21
N CYS A 10 61.08 -0.71 27.29
CA CYS A 10 60.25 0.16 26.54
C CYS A 10 59.45 -0.66 25.51
N ILE A 11 58.15 -0.94 25.77
CA ILE A 11 57.22 -1.45 24.79
C ILE A 11 56.74 -0.26 23.94
N LEU A 12 57.24 -0.20 22.70
CA LEU A 12 56.82 0.75 21.69
C LEU A 12 55.44 0.30 21.19
N MET A 13 54.36 0.88 21.73
CA MET A 13 53.01 0.71 21.16
C MET A 13 52.94 1.43 19.81
N LEU A 14 52.92 0.66 18.74
CA LEU A 14 52.62 1.15 17.41
C LEU A 14 51.13 1.45 17.35
N ILE A 15 50.73 2.70 17.54
CA ILE A 15 49.38 3.16 17.31
C ILE A 15 49.19 3.28 15.80
N THR A 16 48.62 2.25 15.17
CA THR A 16 48.07 2.35 13.80
C THR A 16 46.85 3.21 13.86
N THR A 17 46.97 4.48 13.50
CA THR A 17 45.84 5.35 13.19
C THR A 17 45.18 4.82 11.93
N ILE A 18 44.06 4.07 12.10
CA ILE A 18 43.12 3.79 10.99
C ILE A 18 42.50 5.14 10.67
N SER A 19 43.02 5.79 9.63
CA SER A 19 42.34 6.93 9.01
C SER A 19 41.07 6.41 8.38
N PHE A 20 39.92 6.56 9.05
CA PHE A 20 38.64 6.54 8.36
C PHE A 20 38.68 7.68 7.37
N ALA A 21 38.89 7.35 6.09
CA ALA A 21 38.58 8.25 5.01
C ALA A 21 37.06 8.51 5.12
N ALA A 22 36.69 9.61 5.76
CA ALA A 22 35.38 10.19 5.63
C ALA A 22 35.23 10.46 4.13
N CYS A 23 34.44 9.62 3.46
CA CYS A 23 33.99 9.87 2.10
C CYS A 23 33.22 11.19 2.19
N GLY A 24 33.88 12.30 1.88
CA GLY A 24 33.28 13.62 1.85
C GLY A 24 32.11 13.53 0.87
N LYS A 25 30.88 13.74 1.38
CA LYS A 25 29.76 14.07 0.50
C LYS A 25 30.21 15.25 -0.33
N LYS A 26 30.30 15.08 -1.64
CA LYS A 26 30.35 16.19 -2.58
C LYS A 26 29.03 16.94 -2.40
N ASP A 27 29.08 18.10 -1.78
CA ASP A 27 27.94 19.01 -1.70
C ASP A 27 27.49 19.33 -3.12
N GLY A 28 26.29 18.88 -3.51
CA GLY A 28 25.65 19.23 -4.77
C GLY A 28 25.30 18.08 -5.72
N GLU A 29 25.65 16.83 -5.45
CA GLU A 29 25.25 15.72 -6.32
C GLU A 29 23.86 15.20 -5.91
N THR A 30 22.86 15.39 -6.75
CA THR A 30 21.53 14.81 -6.58
C THR A 30 21.67 13.28 -6.54
N PRO A 31 21.12 12.57 -5.52
CA PRO A 31 21.15 11.10 -5.50
C PRO A 31 20.55 10.53 -6.79
N PRO A 32 21.05 9.38 -7.29
CA PRO A 32 20.52 8.76 -8.47
C PRO A 32 19.02 8.49 -8.33
N SER A 33 18.28 8.68 -9.43
CA SER A 33 16.84 8.39 -9.47
C SER A 33 16.58 6.89 -9.30
N LEU A 34 15.45 6.57 -8.68
CA LEU A 34 14.95 5.22 -8.46
C LEU A 34 13.69 4.99 -9.29
N LYS A 35 13.45 3.76 -9.70
CA LYS A 35 12.14 3.37 -10.18
C LYS A 35 11.15 3.36 -9.01
N PHE A 36 9.90 3.70 -9.29
CA PHE A 36 8.84 3.77 -8.29
C PHE A 36 7.60 3.01 -8.76
N GLY A 37 7.02 2.17 -7.90
CA GLY A 37 5.86 1.36 -8.25
C GLY A 37 4.93 1.09 -7.08
N LEU A 38 3.66 0.87 -7.42
CA LEU A 38 2.59 0.44 -6.51
C LEU A 38 2.02 -0.88 -7.02
N GLY A 39 1.83 -1.82 -6.13
CA GLY A 39 1.19 -3.10 -6.40
C GLY A 39 0.11 -3.41 -5.38
N VAL A 40 -1.00 -4.00 -5.84
CA VAL A 40 -2.12 -4.34 -4.99
C VAL A 40 -2.52 -5.80 -5.22
N TYR A 41 -2.65 -6.55 -4.14
CA TYR A 41 -3.14 -7.93 -4.14
C TYR A 41 -4.47 -8.02 -3.40
N THR A 42 -5.49 -8.56 -4.05
CA THR A 42 -6.86 -8.63 -3.51
C THR A 42 -7.25 -10.08 -3.26
N ASN A 43 -7.72 -10.36 -2.04
CA ASN A 43 -8.18 -11.68 -1.62
C ASN A 43 -9.57 -11.57 -0.98
N VAL A 44 -10.61 -12.11 -1.65
CA VAL A 44 -11.93 -12.25 -1.04
C VAL A 44 -11.93 -13.49 -0.16
N THR A 45 -12.10 -13.27 1.15
CA THR A 45 -11.96 -14.32 2.16
C THR A 45 -13.28 -14.91 2.59
N LYS A 46 -14.42 -14.23 2.35
CA LYS A 46 -15.75 -14.69 2.74
C LYS A 46 -16.85 -14.04 1.88
N ALA A 47 -17.84 -14.84 1.53
CA ALA A 47 -19.17 -14.40 1.14
C ALA A 47 -20.15 -15.41 1.76
N SER A 48 -20.95 -14.98 2.74
CA SER A 48 -21.85 -15.86 3.50
C SER A 48 -23.25 -15.30 3.51
N ASP A 49 -24.23 -16.21 3.50
CA ASP A 49 -25.64 -15.88 3.61
C ASP A 49 -25.98 -15.21 4.96
N ALA A 50 -27.03 -14.41 4.98
CA ALA A 50 -27.70 -14.03 6.21
C ALA A 50 -28.62 -15.18 6.69
N ASP A 51 -28.81 -15.32 8.01
CA ASP A 51 -29.69 -16.31 8.59
C ASP A 51 -30.34 -15.75 9.87
N GLY A 52 -31.66 -15.56 9.84
CA GLY A 52 -32.42 -14.94 10.92
C GLY A 52 -31.85 -13.57 11.29
N ASP A 53 -31.45 -13.43 12.54
CA ASP A 53 -30.85 -12.20 13.08
C ASP A 53 -29.34 -12.05 12.75
N THR A 54 -28.73 -13.06 12.12
CA THR A 54 -27.32 -13.03 11.74
C THR A 54 -27.17 -12.45 10.33
N ASN A 55 -26.47 -11.32 10.23
CA ASN A 55 -26.20 -10.70 8.94
C ASN A 55 -25.27 -11.55 8.08
N GLY A 56 -25.58 -11.60 6.78
CA GLY A 56 -24.66 -12.07 5.76
C GLY A 56 -23.43 -11.16 5.65
N GLN A 57 -22.32 -11.69 5.18
CA GLN A 57 -21.04 -10.97 5.14
C GLN A 57 -20.30 -11.15 3.83
N GLY A 58 -19.77 -10.06 3.30
CA GLY A 58 -18.68 -10.05 2.33
C GLY A 58 -17.40 -9.56 2.98
N LYS A 59 -16.30 -10.34 2.86
CA LYS A 59 -15.00 -9.94 3.40
C LYS A 59 -13.93 -9.97 2.33
N VAL A 60 -13.14 -8.90 2.25
CA VAL A 60 -12.02 -8.78 1.34
C VAL A 60 -10.83 -8.15 2.05
N ALA A 61 -9.66 -8.76 1.89
CA ALA A 61 -8.39 -8.19 2.26
C ALA A 61 -7.68 -7.67 1.00
N ILE A 62 -7.28 -6.40 1.03
CA ILE A 62 -6.59 -5.75 -0.08
C ILE A 62 -5.24 -5.28 0.45
N THR A 63 -4.19 -6.01 0.07
CA THR A 63 -2.81 -5.73 0.47
C THR A 63 -2.16 -4.83 -0.58
N ALA A 64 -1.64 -3.69 -0.15
CA ALA A 64 -0.91 -2.77 -1.02
C ALA A 64 0.56 -2.68 -0.61
N ALA A 65 1.43 -2.58 -1.62
CA ALA A 65 2.85 -2.34 -1.48
C ALA A 65 3.28 -1.19 -2.39
N ALA A 66 4.00 -0.21 -1.84
CA ALA A 66 4.75 0.74 -2.64
C ALA A 66 6.25 0.46 -2.48
N VAL A 67 6.99 0.48 -3.59
CA VAL A 67 8.43 0.23 -3.59
C VAL A 67 9.18 1.27 -4.42
N THR A 68 10.43 1.54 -4.01
CA THR A 68 11.42 2.11 -4.90
C THR A 68 12.48 1.07 -5.22
N VAL A 69 12.98 1.06 -6.45
CA VAL A 69 13.93 0.05 -6.95
C VAL A 69 15.15 0.75 -7.55
N GLY A 70 16.33 0.33 -7.12
CA GLY A 70 17.60 0.82 -7.63
C GLY A 70 17.94 0.28 -9.02
N ALA A 71 18.94 0.89 -9.67
CA ALA A 71 19.46 0.43 -10.96
C ALA A 71 20.07 -0.99 -10.88
N ASP A 72 20.44 -1.44 -9.68
CA ASP A 72 20.93 -2.77 -9.39
C ASP A 72 19.81 -3.82 -9.22
N GLY A 73 18.54 -3.42 -9.41
CA GLY A 73 17.37 -4.28 -9.27
C GLY A 73 16.99 -4.60 -7.83
N LYS A 74 17.58 -3.92 -6.86
CA LYS A 74 17.25 -4.11 -5.43
C LYS A 74 16.21 -3.11 -4.95
N ILE A 75 15.37 -3.54 -4.03
CA ILE A 75 14.38 -2.69 -3.38
C ILE A 75 15.10 -1.71 -2.46
N ALA A 76 15.02 -0.42 -2.76
CA ALA A 76 15.64 0.63 -1.95
C ALA A 76 14.73 1.04 -0.77
N SER A 77 13.40 1.05 -0.96
CA SER A 77 12.42 1.28 0.09
C SER A 77 11.13 0.51 -0.19
N CYS A 78 10.40 0.21 0.89
CA CYS A 78 9.13 -0.50 0.83
C CYS A 78 8.19 0.02 1.92
N VAL A 79 6.93 0.25 1.57
CA VAL A 79 5.83 0.53 2.51
C VAL A 79 4.66 -0.38 2.17
N LEU A 80 4.02 -0.92 3.20
CA LEU A 80 2.93 -1.88 3.10
C LEU A 80 1.72 -1.43 3.91
N ASP A 81 0.52 -1.74 3.47
CA ASP A 81 -0.69 -1.66 4.28
C ASP A 81 -1.75 -2.65 3.80
N VAL A 82 -2.78 -2.89 4.63
CA VAL A 82 -3.89 -3.79 4.32
C VAL A 82 -5.22 -3.11 4.65
N ALA A 83 -6.07 -2.95 3.65
CA ALA A 83 -7.48 -2.66 3.85
C ALA A 83 -8.25 -3.98 4.04
N ASP A 84 -8.66 -4.24 5.28
CA ASP A 84 -9.43 -5.43 5.66
C ASP A 84 -10.89 -5.03 5.83
N ILE A 85 -11.67 -5.27 4.77
CA ILE A 85 -13.01 -4.73 4.61
C ILE A 85 -14.04 -5.82 4.87
N THR A 86 -15.01 -5.53 5.73
CA THR A 86 -16.20 -6.34 5.93
C THR A 86 -17.43 -5.50 5.59
N VAL A 87 -18.28 -6.01 4.70
CA VAL A 87 -19.60 -5.47 4.41
C VAL A 87 -20.66 -6.46 4.84
N THR A 88 -21.84 -5.97 5.24
CA THR A 88 -22.92 -6.81 5.76
C THR A 88 -24.25 -6.51 5.08
N TYR A 89 -25.17 -7.48 5.10
CA TYR A 89 -26.53 -7.38 4.60
C TYR A 89 -27.46 -8.27 5.42
N THR A 90 -28.71 -7.86 5.54
CA THR A 90 -29.71 -8.55 6.38
C THR A 90 -30.40 -9.68 5.65
N SER A 91 -31.15 -10.51 6.40
CA SER A 91 -32.03 -11.57 5.87
C SER A 91 -33.22 -11.04 5.08
N GLU A 92 -33.52 -9.73 5.14
CA GLU A 92 -34.52 -9.08 4.28
C GLU A 92 -33.88 -8.43 3.04
N GLY A 93 -32.64 -8.80 2.69
CA GLY A 93 -31.96 -8.29 1.52
C GLY A 93 -31.60 -6.80 1.58
N LYS A 94 -31.36 -6.25 2.76
CA LYS A 94 -30.94 -4.87 2.94
C LYS A 94 -29.43 -4.75 3.08
N ALA A 95 -28.82 -3.87 2.32
CA ALA A 95 -27.41 -3.52 2.48
C ALA A 95 -27.20 -2.67 3.74
N VAL A 96 -26.17 -2.99 4.51
CA VAL A 96 -25.80 -2.23 5.72
C VAL A 96 -24.63 -1.31 5.37
N ALA A 97 -24.80 -0.02 5.60
CA ALA A 97 -23.73 0.96 5.42
C ALA A 97 -22.77 0.93 6.62
N ASN A 98 -21.48 1.07 6.34
CA ASN A 98 -20.45 1.25 7.35
C ASN A 98 -20.10 2.74 7.45
N ASP A 99 -19.86 3.25 8.65
CA ASP A 99 -19.50 4.65 8.86
C ASP A 99 -18.10 4.98 8.33
N SER A 100 -17.18 4.05 8.43
CA SER A 100 -15.80 4.23 7.95
C SER A 100 -15.07 2.91 7.77
N PHE A 101 -13.99 2.95 6.99
CA PHE A 101 -13.05 1.85 6.82
C PHE A 101 -11.65 2.35 7.17
N LYS A 102 -11.01 1.70 8.13
CA LYS A 102 -9.61 1.93 8.48
C LYS A 102 -8.77 0.75 8.04
N THR A 103 -7.61 1.03 7.47
CA THR A 103 -6.61 -0.02 7.21
C THR A 103 -6.08 -0.60 8.53
N LYS A 104 -5.41 -1.74 8.47
CA LYS A 104 -4.75 -2.31 9.67
C LYS A 104 -3.68 -1.36 10.22
N GLY A 105 -2.95 -0.67 9.33
CA GLY A 105 -1.99 0.35 9.72
C GLY A 105 -2.63 1.54 10.43
N GLU A 106 -3.77 2.05 9.93
CA GLU A 106 -4.51 3.15 10.53
C GLU A 106 -5.17 2.81 11.87
N GLN A 107 -5.45 1.53 12.12
CA GLN A 107 -5.96 1.07 13.41
C GLN A 107 -4.88 1.09 14.49
N GLY A 108 -3.60 0.95 14.12
CA GLY A 108 -2.49 0.95 15.07
C GLY A 108 -2.71 -0.07 16.20
N ASP A 109 -2.56 0.38 17.45
CA ASP A 109 -2.78 -0.47 18.65
C ASP A 109 -4.24 -0.93 18.79
N ALA A 110 -5.21 -0.21 18.22
CA ALA A 110 -6.61 -0.60 18.27
C ALA A 110 -6.92 -1.87 17.43
N TYR A 111 -6.03 -2.27 16.52
CA TYR A 111 -6.12 -3.57 15.85
C TYR A 111 -5.98 -4.73 16.86
N GLY A 112 -5.22 -4.55 17.93
CA GLY A 112 -5.26 -5.33 19.15
C GLY A 112 -4.58 -6.69 19.09
N MET A 113 -3.53 -6.86 18.30
CA MET A 113 -2.79 -8.14 18.28
C MET A 113 -2.15 -8.46 19.62
N LYS A 114 -1.62 -7.45 20.32
CA LYS A 114 -1.09 -7.64 21.69
C LYS A 114 -2.21 -7.84 22.69
N ALA A 115 -3.22 -6.98 22.65
CA ALA A 115 -4.29 -6.96 23.65
C ALA A 115 -5.20 -8.19 23.60
N TYR A 116 -5.53 -8.69 22.41
CA TYR A 116 -6.51 -9.77 22.22
C TYR A 116 -5.90 -11.02 21.59
N GLY A 117 -4.83 -10.88 20.83
CA GLY A 117 -4.18 -11.97 20.10
C GLY A 117 -3.00 -12.60 20.85
N GLY A 118 -2.54 -12.04 21.97
CA GLY A 118 -1.38 -12.51 22.71
C GLY A 118 -0.05 -12.38 21.98
N ALA A 119 0.01 -11.58 20.91
CA ALA A 119 1.21 -11.35 20.14
C ALA A 119 2.21 -10.42 20.89
N ALA A 120 3.51 -10.63 20.69
CA ALA A 120 4.53 -9.75 21.27
C ALA A 120 4.56 -8.36 20.65
N LYS A 121 4.12 -8.25 19.40
CA LYS A 121 4.10 -7.00 18.61
C LYS A 121 2.73 -6.78 17.97
N GLU A 122 2.35 -5.50 17.80
CA GLU A 122 1.17 -5.13 17.02
C GLU A 122 1.37 -5.41 15.53
N TRP A 123 0.29 -5.41 14.75
CA TRP A 123 0.33 -5.71 13.33
C TRP A 123 1.26 -4.78 12.55
N TYR A 124 1.17 -3.48 12.81
CA TYR A 124 1.99 -2.48 12.14
C TYR A 124 3.47 -2.61 12.47
N GLU A 125 3.82 -2.98 13.71
CA GLU A 125 5.22 -3.23 14.11
C GLU A 125 5.81 -4.43 13.34
N GLN A 126 5.02 -5.48 13.12
CA GLN A 126 5.41 -6.66 12.36
C GLN A 126 5.51 -6.38 10.86
N ARG A 127 4.54 -5.61 10.31
CA ARG A 127 4.58 -5.11 8.94
C ARG A 127 5.85 -4.30 8.67
N ASP A 128 6.19 -3.37 9.57
CA ASP A 128 7.35 -2.49 9.42
C ASP A 128 8.67 -3.27 9.53
N ALA A 129 8.71 -4.30 10.37
CA ALA A 129 9.83 -5.23 10.44
C ALA A 129 10.03 -5.96 9.10
N PHE A 130 8.96 -6.46 8.49
CA PHE A 130 9.02 -7.09 7.16
C PHE A 130 9.41 -6.08 6.07
N ALA A 131 8.80 -4.90 6.03
CA ALA A 131 9.13 -3.85 5.07
C ALA A 131 10.61 -3.41 5.18
N SER A 132 11.17 -3.42 6.39
CA SER A 132 12.59 -3.14 6.61
C SER A 132 13.50 -4.28 6.13
N LEU A 133 13.06 -5.53 6.32
CA LEU A 133 13.82 -6.72 5.90
C LEU A 133 13.98 -6.83 4.38
N VAL A 134 12.99 -6.36 3.60
CA VAL A 134 13.06 -6.44 2.13
C VAL A 134 13.95 -5.39 1.50
N LYS A 135 14.38 -4.37 2.24
CA LYS A 135 15.32 -3.36 1.72
C LYS A 135 16.68 -4.00 1.41
N GLY A 136 17.24 -3.66 0.26
CA GLY A 136 18.51 -4.20 -0.25
C GLY A 136 18.38 -5.59 -0.89
N LYS A 137 17.18 -6.20 -0.91
CA LYS A 137 16.92 -7.50 -1.54
C LYS A 137 16.45 -7.31 -2.99
N THR A 138 16.77 -8.29 -3.82
CA THR A 138 16.16 -8.48 -5.13
C THR A 138 14.75 -9.07 -4.98
N LEU A 139 13.94 -9.02 -6.04
CA LEU A 139 12.60 -9.62 -6.01
C LEU A 139 12.65 -11.13 -5.71
N GLU A 140 13.61 -11.85 -6.27
CA GLU A 140 13.74 -13.29 -6.02
C GLU A 140 14.10 -13.62 -4.56
N GLU A 141 14.96 -12.82 -3.94
CA GLU A 141 15.26 -12.93 -2.51
C GLU A 141 14.02 -12.62 -1.65
N VAL A 142 13.17 -11.67 -2.05
CA VAL A 142 11.91 -11.38 -1.35
C VAL A 142 10.91 -12.53 -1.48
N LYS A 143 10.79 -13.14 -2.66
CA LYS A 143 9.95 -14.33 -2.86
C LYS A 143 10.38 -15.50 -1.97
N ALA A 144 11.67 -15.68 -1.78
CA ALA A 144 12.24 -16.73 -0.93
C ALA A 144 11.97 -16.52 0.59
N LEU A 145 11.45 -15.36 1.00
CA LEU A 145 11.06 -15.11 2.40
C LEU A 145 9.76 -15.81 2.81
N VAL A 146 8.99 -16.37 1.89
CA VAL A 146 7.76 -17.11 2.18
C VAL A 146 8.08 -18.58 2.44
N ALA A 147 7.72 -19.06 3.62
CA ALA A 147 7.78 -20.47 4.03
C ALA A 147 6.41 -21.15 3.85
N ASP A 148 6.29 -22.38 4.33
CA ASP A 148 5.05 -23.14 4.32
C ASP A 148 3.90 -22.42 5.04
N ALA A 149 2.68 -22.75 4.66
CA ALA A 149 1.45 -22.15 5.22
C ALA A 149 1.39 -20.60 5.16
N ASN A 150 2.02 -19.99 4.13
CA ASN A 150 2.04 -18.53 3.89
C ASN A 150 2.78 -17.70 4.95
N LYS A 151 3.47 -18.36 5.88
CA LYS A 151 4.28 -17.71 6.92
C LYS A 151 5.63 -17.25 6.37
N GLY A 152 6.31 -16.40 7.13
CA GLY A 152 7.70 -16.05 6.86
C GLY A 152 8.67 -17.15 7.25
N THR A 153 9.84 -17.16 6.60
CA THR A 153 11.00 -17.99 6.99
C THR A 153 11.53 -17.60 8.36
N ASP A 154 12.48 -18.36 8.90
CA ASP A 154 13.18 -18.03 10.16
C ASP A 154 13.80 -16.61 10.10
N GLU A 155 14.30 -16.18 8.95
CA GLU A 155 14.82 -14.82 8.75
C GLU A 155 13.74 -13.76 9.02
N VAL A 156 12.52 -13.97 8.54
CA VAL A 156 11.36 -13.07 8.76
C VAL A 156 10.95 -13.07 10.24
N ILE A 157 10.90 -14.26 10.85
CA ILE A 157 10.54 -14.42 12.26
C ILE A 157 11.57 -13.72 13.15
N ASN A 158 12.86 -13.91 12.87
CA ASN A 158 13.96 -13.29 13.61
C ASN A 158 14.00 -11.76 13.44
N ALA A 159 13.55 -11.23 12.29
CA ALA A 159 13.36 -9.81 12.09
C ALA A 159 12.18 -9.24 12.92
N GLY A 160 11.35 -10.11 13.48
CA GLY A 160 10.23 -9.75 14.34
C GLY A 160 8.87 -9.67 13.63
N CYS A 161 8.70 -10.36 12.52
CA CYS A 161 7.42 -10.53 11.82
C CYS A 161 7.02 -12.01 11.88
N THR A 162 5.94 -12.32 12.60
CA THR A 162 5.40 -13.69 12.77
C THR A 162 4.04 -13.88 12.10
N ILE A 163 3.50 -12.84 11.47
CA ILE A 163 2.25 -12.90 10.69
C ILE A 163 2.49 -13.54 9.31
N MET A 164 1.42 -13.88 8.63
CA MET A 164 1.49 -14.37 7.25
C MET A 164 2.00 -13.26 6.34
N VAL A 165 3.01 -13.56 5.51
CA VAL A 165 3.70 -12.57 4.66
C VAL A 165 3.48 -12.82 3.16
N LYS A 166 2.84 -13.91 2.77
CA LYS A 166 2.62 -14.24 1.36
C LYS A 166 1.93 -13.11 0.58
N GLU A 167 0.88 -12.52 1.16
CA GLU A 167 0.15 -11.43 0.49
C GLU A 167 1.00 -10.15 0.39
N PHE A 168 1.88 -9.89 1.36
CA PHE A 168 2.89 -8.82 1.25
C PHE A 168 3.82 -9.05 0.07
N VAL A 169 4.34 -10.28 -0.07
CA VAL A 169 5.23 -10.64 -1.18
C VAL A 169 4.52 -10.51 -2.53
N LEU A 170 3.26 -10.97 -2.65
CA LEU A 170 2.47 -10.83 -3.87
C LEU A 170 2.20 -9.37 -4.25
N ALA A 171 1.94 -8.51 -3.26
CA ALA A 171 1.79 -7.07 -3.48
C ALA A 171 3.11 -6.42 -3.89
N ILE A 172 4.24 -6.79 -3.25
CA ILE A 172 5.59 -6.32 -3.62
C ILE A 172 5.95 -6.78 -5.03
N GLU A 173 5.65 -8.01 -5.42
CA GLU A 173 5.90 -8.53 -6.78
C GLU A 173 5.20 -7.67 -7.83
N LYS A 174 3.92 -7.33 -7.60
CA LYS A 174 3.17 -6.41 -8.47
C LYS A 174 3.76 -4.99 -8.45
N ALA A 175 4.13 -4.47 -7.28
CA ALA A 175 4.75 -3.15 -7.17
C ALA A 175 6.08 -3.07 -7.93
N TYR A 176 6.88 -4.12 -7.83
CA TYR A 176 8.17 -4.24 -8.54
C TYR A 176 7.96 -4.31 -10.06
N ALA A 177 6.99 -5.10 -10.51
CA ALA A 177 6.66 -5.21 -11.94
C ALA A 177 6.13 -3.88 -12.52
N ASN A 178 5.42 -3.10 -11.71
CA ASN A 178 4.87 -1.78 -12.08
C ASN A 178 5.89 -0.64 -11.90
N ALA A 179 7.09 -0.92 -11.37
CA ALA A 179 8.07 0.12 -11.08
C ALA A 179 8.62 0.74 -12.38
N ALA A 180 8.34 2.03 -12.56
CA ALA A 180 8.76 2.83 -13.70
C ALA A 180 9.77 3.92 -13.27
N ASP A 181 10.49 4.46 -14.22
CA ASP A 181 11.42 5.57 -14.01
C ASP A 181 10.68 6.75 -13.36
N SER A 182 11.30 7.37 -12.37
CA SER A 182 10.68 8.43 -11.58
C SER A 182 11.72 9.44 -11.09
N SER A 183 11.25 10.56 -10.51
CA SER A 183 12.11 11.53 -9.83
C SER A 183 12.41 11.13 -8.37
N ALA A 184 11.90 9.99 -7.88
CA ALA A 184 12.21 9.50 -6.56
C ALA A 184 13.70 9.13 -6.44
N ASN A 185 14.27 9.35 -5.28
CA ASN A 185 15.66 9.02 -4.96
C ASN A 185 15.79 8.56 -3.50
N ALA A 186 16.99 8.17 -3.07
CA ALA A 186 17.23 7.62 -1.74
C ALA A 186 17.00 8.62 -0.58
N ALA A 187 16.90 9.93 -0.86
CA ALA A 187 16.62 10.95 0.16
C ALA A 187 15.10 11.13 0.41
N ASN A 188 14.26 10.58 -0.45
CA ASN A 188 12.81 10.71 -0.34
C ASN A 188 12.21 9.68 0.63
N THR A 189 11.16 10.09 1.31
CA THR A 189 10.34 9.19 2.14
C THR A 189 9.20 8.61 1.31
N LEU A 190 9.10 7.28 1.30
CA LEU A 190 8.01 6.58 0.64
C LEU A 190 6.78 6.56 1.55
N LYS A 191 5.62 6.93 1.02
CA LYS A 191 4.35 7.04 1.72
C LYS A 191 3.25 6.28 0.97
N LEU A 192 2.27 5.77 1.70
CA LEU A 192 1.10 5.07 1.17
C LEU A 192 -0.14 5.52 1.95
N GLY A 193 -1.12 6.09 1.26
CA GLY A 193 -2.41 6.46 1.82
C GLY A 193 -3.52 5.62 1.19
N THR A 194 -4.57 5.32 1.96
CA THR A 194 -5.68 4.47 1.53
C THR A 194 -7.01 5.08 1.92
N HIS A 195 -7.96 5.08 1.00
CA HIS A 195 -9.34 5.47 1.30
C HIS A 195 -10.32 4.49 0.66
N THR A 196 -11.32 4.06 1.44
CA THR A 196 -12.40 3.18 0.98
C THR A 196 -13.73 3.90 1.06
N GLU A 197 -14.48 3.88 -0.03
CA GLU A 197 -15.87 4.33 -0.13
C GLU A 197 -16.79 3.12 -0.29
N GLN A 198 -18.02 3.26 0.22
CA GLN A 198 -19.05 2.23 0.10
C GLN A 198 -20.28 2.82 -0.56
N SER A 199 -20.91 2.03 -1.44
CA SER A 199 -22.25 2.28 -1.94
C SER A 199 -23.13 1.06 -1.70
N CYS A 200 -24.32 1.30 -1.16
CA CYS A 200 -25.27 0.29 -0.76
C CYS A 200 -26.51 0.36 -1.67
N LYS A 201 -27.01 -0.81 -2.05
CA LYS A 201 -28.28 -0.96 -2.74
C LYS A 201 -28.98 -2.19 -2.20
N ASP A 202 -30.22 -2.02 -1.73
CA ASP A 202 -31.07 -3.12 -1.26
C ASP A 202 -31.50 -4.03 -2.43
N ALA A 203 -31.74 -5.28 -2.12
CA ALA A 203 -32.43 -6.18 -3.02
C ALA A 203 -33.92 -5.78 -3.10
N VAL A 204 -34.48 -5.79 -4.30
CA VAL A 204 -35.89 -5.44 -4.53
C VAL A 204 -36.47 -6.39 -5.58
N ASP A 205 -37.53 -7.05 -5.24
CA ASP A 205 -38.17 -8.07 -6.10
C ASP A 205 -37.16 -9.13 -6.54
N ASP A 206 -37.04 -9.35 -7.86
CA ASP A 206 -36.08 -10.30 -8.44
C ASP A 206 -34.67 -9.69 -8.69
N LYS A 207 -34.42 -8.44 -8.22
CA LYS A 207 -33.15 -7.77 -8.43
C LYS A 207 -32.27 -7.88 -7.18
N ASN A 208 -31.07 -8.40 -7.37
CA ASN A 208 -30.08 -8.50 -6.30
C ASN A 208 -29.73 -7.12 -5.72
N GLY A 209 -29.60 -7.07 -4.42
CA GLY A 209 -28.93 -6.03 -3.68
C GLY A 209 -27.42 -6.08 -3.92
N GLN A 210 -26.77 -5.01 -3.58
CA GLN A 210 -25.30 -4.96 -3.67
C GLN A 210 -24.71 -4.11 -2.56
N ASN A 211 -23.55 -4.52 -2.12
CA ASN A 211 -22.68 -3.77 -1.25
C ASN A 211 -21.33 -3.62 -1.97
N GLN A 212 -21.09 -2.44 -2.53
CA GLN A 212 -19.90 -2.16 -3.32
C GLN A 212 -18.94 -1.30 -2.53
N THR A 213 -17.68 -1.69 -2.52
CA THR A 213 -16.58 -0.88 -1.98
C THR A 213 -15.62 -0.50 -3.10
N GLU A 214 -15.13 0.73 -3.06
CA GLU A 214 -14.05 1.24 -3.89
C GLU A 214 -12.91 1.67 -2.99
N THR A 215 -11.80 0.96 -3.05
CA THR A 215 -10.60 1.25 -2.23
C THR A 215 -9.53 1.83 -3.12
N THR A 216 -9.22 3.11 -2.89
CA THR A 216 -8.16 3.83 -3.59
C THR A 216 -6.90 3.82 -2.74
N PHE A 217 -5.81 3.41 -3.35
CA PHE A 217 -4.45 3.49 -2.82
C PHE A 217 -3.70 4.60 -3.55
N PHE A 218 -3.05 5.47 -2.81
CA PHE A 218 -2.21 6.54 -3.33
C PHE A 218 -0.82 6.39 -2.72
N ALA A 219 0.16 6.08 -3.56
CA ALA A 219 1.56 5.98 -3.17
C ALA A 219 2.32 7.20 -3.65
N ALA A 220 3.20 7.72 -2.80
CA ALA A 220 4.05 8.86 -3.14
C ALA A 220 5.44 8.72 -2.54
N ALA A 221 6.45 9.22 -3.26
CA ALA A 221 7.74 9.58 -2.72
C ALA A 221 7.72 11.08 -2.41
N VAL A 222 8.06 11.47 -1.19
CA VAL A 222 8.04 12.86 -0.75
C VAL A 222 9.44 13.31 -0.34
N ASP A 223 9.76 14.57 -0.61
CA ASP A 223 11.01 15.20 -0.20
C ASP A 223 11.00 15.66 1.27
N ALA A 224 12.06 16.31 1.72
CA ALA A 224 12.20 16.79 3.08
C ALA A 224 11.18 17.89 3.46
N ASP A 225 10.65 18.61 2.46
CA ASP A 225 9.63 19.65 2.63
C ASP A 225 8.20 19.07 2.57
N GLY A 226 8.06 17.74 2.43
CA GLY A 226 6.78 17.05 2.31
C GLY A 226 6.15 17.19 0.91
N LYS A 227 6.90 17.64 -0.09
CA LYS A 227 6.42 17.76 -1.46
C LYS A 227 6.58 16.44 -2.20
N ILE A 228 5.57 16.10 -2.98
CA ILE A 228 5.54 14.89 -3.79
C ILE A 228 6.50 15.04 -4.97
N VAL A 229 7.42 14.10 -5.11
CA VAL A 229 8.37 14.02 -6.24
C VAL A 229 8.03 12.89 -7.21
N ALA A 230 7.27 11.89 -6.75
CA ALA A 230 6.68 10.83 -7.57
C ALA A 230 5.36 10.37 -6.95
N ALA A 231 4.36 10.05 -7.75
CA ALA A 231 3.08 9.55 -7.30
C ALA A 231 2.51 8.52 -8.27
N THR A 232 1.79 7.55 -7.73
CA THR A 232 0.99 6.58 -8.49
C THR A 232 -0.19 6.12 -7.64
N SER A 233 -1.28 5.69 -8.31
CA SER A 233 -2.49 5.26 -7.63
C SER A 233 -3.10 4.03 -8.27
N GLU A 234 -3.81 3.26 -7.46
CA GLU A 234 -4.61 2.10 -7.85
C GLU A 234 -5.97 2.18 -7.17
N CYS A 235 -7.02 1.63 -7.80
CA CYS A 235 -8.33 1.51 -7.19
C CYS A 235 -8.87 0.09 -7.39
N VAL A 236 -9.29 -0.53 -6.29
CA VAL A 236 -9.92 -1.85 -6.31
C VAL A 236 -11.42 -1.69 -6.02
N GLN A 237 -12.24 -2.21 -6.91
CA GLN A 237 -13.69 -2.24 -6.76
C GLN A 237 -14.15 -3.66 -6.47
N VAL A 238 -14.82 -3.86 -5.32
CA VAL A 238 -15.41 -5.14 -4.94
C VAL A 238 -16.91 -4.96 -4.77
N LYS A 239 -17.69 -5.85 -5.40
CA LYS A 239 -19.15 -5.81 -5.36
C LYS A 239 -19.68 -7.13 -4.83
N PHE A 240 -20.10 -7.14 -3.57
CA PHE A 240 -20.82 -8.25 -2.98
C PHE A 240 -22.31 -8.13 -3.32
N THR A 241 -22.87 -9.17 -3.89
CA THR A 241 -24.30 -9.22 -4.28
C THR A 241 -25.04 -10.27 -3.45
N PHE A 242 -26.32 -10.02 -3.18
CA PHE A 242 -27.19 -10.87 -2.38
C PHE A 242 -28.65 -10.72 -2.86
N ASP A 243 -29.46 -11.73 -2.67
CA ASP A 243 -30.88 -11.71 -3.01
C ASP A 243 -31.75 -11.08 -1.89
N ASN A 244 -33.05 -11.01 -2.13
CA ASN A 244 -34.03 -10.44 -1.19
C ASN A 244 -34.28 -11.28 0.06
N THR A 245 -33.65 -12.44 0.17
CA THR A 245 -33.62 -13.30 1.39
C THR A 245 -32.28 -13.25 2.11
N GLY A 246 -31.38 -12.35 1.68
CA GLY A 246 -30.03 -12.22 2.25
C GLY A 246 -29.09 -13.36 1.87
N LYS A 247 -29.41 -14.13 0.83
CA LYS A 247 -28.50 -15.16 0.33
C LYS A 247 -27.44 -14.52 -0.57
N SER A 248 -26.18 -14.84 -0.32
CA SER A 248 -25.07 -14.38 -1.14
C SER A 248 -25.17 -14.92 -2.57
N THR A 249 -25.04 -14.03 -3.55
CA THR A 249 -24.92 -14.37 -4.96
C THR A 249 -23.54 -14.03 -5.51
N TYR A 250 -22.56 -13.82 -4.62
CA TYR A 250 -21.19 -13.49 -5.00
C TYR A 250 -20.43 -14.73 -5.48
N ASP A 251 -19.78 -14.61 -6.64
CA ASP A 251 -18.92 -15.66 -7.18
C ASP A 251 -17.53 -15.61 -6.54
N MET A 252 -17.25 -16.53 -5.61
CA MET A 252 -15.99 -16.66 -4.91
C MET A 252 -14.81 -17.09 -5.82
N THR A 253 -15.09 -17.56 -7.04
CA THR A 253 -14.04 -17.94 -8.01
C THR A 253 -13.50 -16.75 -8.80
N LYS A 254 -14.17 -15.61 -8.70
CA LYS A 254 -13.83 -14.39 -9.43
C LYS A 254 -12.49 -13.85 -8.96
N LYS A 255 -11.52 -13.75 -9.88
CA LYS A 255 -10.27 -13.05 -9.65
C LYS A 255 -10.50 -11.54 -9.76
N LEU A 256 -10.10 -10.81 -8.73
CA LEU A 256 -10.19 -9.36 -8.69
C LEU A 256 -8.87 -8.74 -9.12
N GLN A 257 -8.99 -7.71 -9.94
CA GLN A 257 -7.89 -6.85 -10.36
C GLN A 257 -8.20 -5.40 -9.99
N GLY A 258 -7.18 -4.61 -9.72
CA GLY A 258 -7.33 -3.17 -9.64
C GLY A 258 -7.65 -2.56 -11.01
N LYS A 259 -8.18 -1.36 -11.02
CA LYS A 259 -8.55 -0.66 -12.28
C LYS A 259 -7.33 -0.38 -13.17
N ARG A 260 -6.18 -0.03 -12.56
CA ARG A 260 -4.90 0.13 -13.28
C ARG A 260 -4.40 -1.21 -13.78
N GLU A 261 -4.41 -2.25 -12.94
CA GLU A 261 -4.00 -3.60 -13.34
C GLU A 261 -4.83 -4.15 -14.50
N ALA A 262 -6.12 -3.84 -14.52
CA ALA A 262 -7.02 -4.23 -15.62
C ALA A 262 -6.69 -3.49 -16.93
N GLY A 263 -6.07 -2.31 -16.85
CA GLY A 263 -5.66 -1.52 -18.02
C GLY A 263 -6.84 -1.26 -18.97
N ASP A 264 -6.63 -1.50 -20.27
CA ASP A 264 -7.66 -1.33 -21.30
C ASP A 264 -8.86 -2.27 -21.12
N SER A 265 -8.69 -3.40 -20.43
CA SER A 265 -9.79 -4.35 -20.16
C SER A 265 -10.80 -3.80 -19.15
N TYR A 266 -10.46 -2.77 -18.36
CA TYR A 266 -11.44 -2.04 -17.56
C TYR A 266 -12.49 -1.36 -18.43
N GLY A 267 -12.10 -0.87 -19.61
CA GLY A 267 -12.98 -0.57 -20.73
C GLY A 267 -13.71 0.75 -20.64
N MET A 268 -13.14 1.79 -20.03
CA MET A 268 -13.77 3.12 -20.01
C MET A 268 -13.96 3.71 -21.42
N LYS A 269 -12.99 3.53 -22.30
CA LYS A 269 -13.13 3.95 -23.71
C LYS A 269 -14.16 3.10 -24.43
N LYS A 270 -14.03 1.78 -24.29
CA LYS A 270 -14.86 0.83 -25.05
C LYS A 270 -16.33 0.81 -24.64
N TYR A 271 -16.61 0.86 -23.34
CA TYR A 271 -17.98 0.70 -22.81
C TYR A 271 -18.53 1.98 -22.19
N GLY A 272 -17.69 2.88 -21.71
CA GLY A 272 -18.07 4.14 -21.07
C GLY A 272 -18.04 5.34 -22.00
N GLY A 273 -17.53 5.22 -23.24
CA GLY A 273 -17.40 6.33 -24.18
C GLY A 273 -16.40 7.41 -23.73
N ALA A 274 -15.53 7.13 -22.76
CA ALA A 274 -14.52 8.06 -22.29
C ALA A 274 -13.39 8.22 -23.32
N ALA A 275 -12.76 9.40 -23.34
CA ALA A 275 -11.62 9.65 -24.22
C ALA A 275 -10.34 8.91 -23.77
N LYS A 276 -10.23 8.63 -22.46
CA LYS A 276 -9.08 7.98 -21.82
C LYS A 276 -9.52 6.82 -20.93
N GLU A 277 -8.68 5.78 -20.82
CA GLU A 277 -8.87 4.70 -19.85
C GLU A 277 -8.66 5.21 -18.42
N TRP A 278 -9.09 4.42 -17.43
CA TRP A 278 -9.02 4.81 -16.03
C TRP A 278 -7.59 5.13 -15.60
N TYR A 279 -6.63 4.28 -15.97
CA TYR A 279 -5.22 4.46 -15.60
C TYR A 279 -4.61 5.72 -16.23
N GLU A 280 -4.98 6.07 -17.47
CA GLU A 280 -4.52 7.29 -18.14
C GLU A 280 -5.04 8.55 -17.43
N GLN A 281 -6.26 8.50 -16.91
CA GLN A 281 -6.87 9.58 -16.14
C GLN A 281 -6.28 9.69 -14.72
N ALA A 282 -6.02 8.54 -14.09
CA ALA A 282 -5.34 8.48 -12.80
C ALA A 282 -3.90 9.04 -12.91
N ASP A 283 -3.19 8.77 -14.01
CA ASP A 283 -1.85 9.32 -14.25
C ASP A 283 -1.88 10.84 -14.43
N ALA A 284 -2.89 11.39 -15.08
CA ALA A 284 -3.08 12.83 -15.16
C ALA A 284 -3.26 13.48 -13.78
N PHE A 285 -4.05 12.84 -12.90
CA PHE A 285 -4.20 13.28 -11.51
C PHE A 285 -2.88 13.17 -10.74
N ASN A 286 -2.19 12.03 -10.82
CA ASN A 286 -0.92 11.79 -10.13
C ASN A 286 0.14 12.82 -10.56
N ALA A 287 0.22 13.15 -11.85
CA ALA A 287 1.12 14.17 -12.38
C ALA A 287 0.84 15.56 -11.81
N ALA A 288 -0.44 15.91 -11.62
CA ALA A 288 -0.84 17.19 -11.03
C ALA A 288 -0.52 17.28 -9.52
N CYS A 289 -0.26 16.15 -8.86
CA CYS A 289 0.17 16.12 -7.46
C CYS A 289 1.66 16.43 -7.28
N ILE A 290 2.48 16.33 -8.33
CA ILE A 290 3.94 16.58 -8.24
C ILE A 290 4.21 18.02 -7.81
N GLY A 291 5.13 18.20 -6.85
CA GLY A 291 5.49 19.47 -6.26
C GLY A 291 4.52 20.01 -5.19
N LYS A 292 3.42 19.29 -4.93
CA LYS A 292 2.44 19.64 -3.90
C LYS A 292 2.68 18.83 -2.63
N THR A 293 2.25 19.38 -1.51
CA THR A 293 2.11 18.66 -0.24
C THR A 293 0.76 17.93 -0.19
N ALA A 294 0.60 16.97 0.73
CA ALA A 294 -0.67 16.26 0.93
C ALA A 294 -1.86 17.22 1.18
N SER A 295 -1.65 18.30 1.92
CA SER A 295 -2.68 19.29 2.21
C SER A 295 -3.12 20.10 0.97
N GLU A 296 -2.19 20.39 0.06
CA GLU A 296 -2.47 21.15 -1.17
C GLU A 296 -3.26 20.34 -2.22
N ILE A 297 -3.22 18.98 -2.14
CA ILE A 297 -3.97 18.11 -3.06
C ILE A 297 -5.48 18.31 -2.95
N SER A 298 -6.00 18.69 -1.78
CA SER A 298 -7.43 18.99 -1.61
C SER A 298 -7.93 20.04 -2.59
N GLY A 299 -7.10 21.01 -2.97
CA GLY A 299 -7.41 22.06 -3.95
C GLY A 299 -7.51 21.56 -5.40
N LEU A 300 -7.13 20.31 -5.68
CA LEU A 300 -7.29 19.70 -7.01
C LEU A 300 -8.72 19.19 -7.27
N MET A 301 -9.56 19.12 -6.24
CA MET A 301 -10.94 18.66 -6.34
C MET A 301 -11.91 19.84 -6.43
N GLY A 302 -12.87 19.77 -7.36
CA GLY A 302 -14.00 20.68 -7.45
C GLY A 302 -15.12 20.30 -6.46
N ALA A 303 -16.13 21.16 -6.35
CA ALA A 303 -17.27 20.96 -5.46
C ALA A 303 -18.13 19.73 -5.83
N ASP A 304 -18.03 19.27 -7.06
CA ASP A 304 -18.73 18.10 -7.62
C ASP A 304 -17.98 16.77 -7.44
N SER A 305 -16.90 16.77 -6.66
CA SER A 305 -15.99 15.63 -6.44
C SER A 305 -15.18 15.19 -7.68
N TYR A 306 -15.32 15.86 -8.80
CA TYR A 306 -14.42 15.73 -9.95
C TYR A 306 -13.21 16.63 -9.78
N GLY A 307 -12.21 16.47 -10.65
CA GLY A 307 -11.09 17.40 -10.70
C GLY A 307 -11.53 18.84 -10.96
N ASN A 308 -10.79 19.84 -10.46
CA ASN A 308 -10.95 21.22 -10.86
C ASN A 308 -10.67 21.41 -12.36
N ALA A 309 -10.75 22.63 -12.89
CA ALA A 309 -10.54 22.88 -14.31
C ALA A 309 -9.19 22.38 -14.81
N ASP A 310 -8.11 22.63 -14.06
CA ASP A 310 -6.75 22.22 -14.44
C ASP A 310 -6.62 20.68 -14.56
N ILE A 311 -7.25 19.95 -13.65
CA ILE A 311 -7.27 18.48 -13.65
C ILE A 311 -8.09 17.93 -14.82
N LYS A 312 -9.24 18.55 -15.13
CA LYS A 312 -10.07 18.20 -16.29
C LYS A 312 -9.33 18.47 -17.60
N ASP A 313 -8.65 19.61 -17.72
CA ASP A 313 -7.86 19.99 -18.90
C ASP A 313 -6.61 19.08 -19.07
N ALA A 314 -6.01 18.57 -17.97
CA ALA A 314 -4.99 17.55 -18.01
C ALA A 314 -5.52 16.16 -18.47
N GLY A 315 -6.84 16.01 -18.52
CA GLY A 315 -7.52 14.82 -19.04
C GLY A 315 -7.94 13.82 -18.00
N CYS A 316 -8.11 14.23 -16.74
CA CYS A 316 -8.77 13.46 -15.69
C CYS A 316 -10.19 13.97 -15.49
N THR A 317 -11.16 13.25 -16.02
CA THR A 317 -12.60 13.58 -15.98
C THR A 317 -13.41 12.62 -15.10
N ILE A 318 -12.74 11.77 -14.34
CA ILE A 318 -13.36 10.86 -13.35
C ILE A 318 -13.48 11.55 -11.98
N LEU A 319 -14.25 10.93 -11.08
CA LEU A 319 -14.30 11.35 -9.68
C LEU A 319 -12.90 11.24 -9.05
N VAL A 320 -12.46 12.28 -8.37
CA VAL A 320 -11.13 12.34 -7.73
C VAL A 320 -11.20 12.34 -6.19
N ASN A 321 -12.38 12.29 -5.59
CA ASN A 321 -12.55 12.28 -4.14
C ASN A 321 -11.79 11.14 -3.46
N GLY A 322 -11.83 9.92 -4.02
CA GLY A 322 -11.06 8.79 -3.50
C GLY A 322 -9.55 9.04 -3.50
N PHE A 323 -9.03 9.61 -4.61
CA PHE A 323 -7.60 9.97 -4.72
C PHE A 323 -7.20 11.05 -3.70
N VAL A 324 -7.99 12.12 -3.63
CA VAL A 324 -7.72 13.24 -2.70
C VAL A 324 -7.75 12.77 -1.26
N LYS A 325 -8.74 11.96 -0.87
CA LYS A 325 -8.85 11.43 0.50
C LYS A 325 -7.74 10.43 0.83
N ALA A 326 -7.32 9.59 -0.13
CA ALA A 326 -6.16 8.71 0.06
C ALA A 326 -4.87 9.52 0.16
N ALA A 327 -4.66 10.51 -0.71
CA ALA A 327 -3.49 11.37 -0.70
C ALA A 327 -3.39 12.23 0.58
N ALA A 328 -4.49 12.65 1.18
CA ALA A 328 -4.47 13.39 2.45
C ALA A 328 -3.85 12.57 3.61
N LYS A 329 -3.80 11.24 3.50
CA LYS A 329 -3.27 10.35 4.54
C LYS A 329 -1.76 10.10 4.43
N ILE A 330 -1.07 10.68 3.46
CA ILE A 330 0.39 10.59 3.35
C ILE A 330 1.12 11.75 4.06
N GLY A 331 0.40 12.72 4.56
CA GLY A 331 0.94 13.89 5.28
C GLY A 331 1.52 13.58 6.65
#